data_47979d9fe66127889452cb8fad606634
#
_entry.id   47979d9fe66127889452cb8fad606634
#
_cell.length_a   1.000
_cell.length_b   1.000
_cell.length_c   1.000
_cell.angle_alpha   90.00
_cell.angle_beta   90.00
_cell.angle_gamma   90.00
#
_symmetry.space_group_name_H-M   'P 1'
#
loop_
_entity.id
_entity.type
_entity.pdbx_description
1 polymer ?
#
loop_
_entity_poly.entity_id
_entity_poly.type
_entity_poly.pdbx_seq_one_letter_code
_entity_poly.pdbx_strand_id
1 'polypeptide(L)'
;TISANSDTNIGSIIAEAMGKVGKEGVITVEEGQSLENDLDVVEGMQFDRGYLSPYFATNQQNMTTELEDPYVLLYDKKITNIKDMLPILEGVAKASKPLLIVAEDVEGEALATLVVNSIRGIVKVAAVKAPGFGDRRKAMLEDIAILTGGTVIAEEVGLSLEKADISVLGTAKKINVTKENTIIIDGGGKKPAIESRVNQIRAQIEEATSDYDKEKMQERVAKLAGGVAVIKVGAATEVEMKEKKARVEDALHATRAAVEEGVVPGGGVAMIRARASLDLSLIHISEPTRLLSIADAVVCVEK
;
A
#
# COMPACT_ATOMS: atom_id res chain seq x y z
N THR A 1 -13.48 14.69 10.12
CA THR A 1 -14.81 15.06 10.62
C THR A 1 -15.73 15.54 9.49
N ILE A 2 -15.33 16.53 8.66
CA ILE A 2 -16.16 17.05 7.55
C ILE A 2 -16.53 15.94 6.56
N SER A 3 -15.54 15.22 6.06
CA SER A 3 -15.73 14.11 5.11
C SER A 3 -16.42 12.87 5.72
N ALA A 4 -16.56 12.82 7.03
CA ALA A 4 -17.31 11.80 7.76
C ALA A 4 -18.72 12.27 8.15
N ASN A 5 -19.36 13.13 7.37
CA ASN A 5 -20.68 13.72 7.64
C ASN A 5 -20.77 14.37 9.03
N SER A 6 -19.71 15.07 9.45
CA SER A 6 -19.57 15.74 10.74
C SER A 6 -19.51 14.79 11.96
N ASP A 7 -19.27 13.49 11.75
CA ASP A 7 -19.04 12.55 12.83
C ASP A 7 -17.68 12.82 13.49
N THR A 8 -17.75 13.28 14.75
CA THR A 8 -16.56 13.63 15.54
C THR A 8 -15.79 12.40 15.99
N ASN A 9 -16.44 11.27 16.22
CA ASN A 9 -15.80 10.04 16.66
C ASN A 9 -14.89 9.47 15.56
N ILE A 10 -15.39 9.44 14.32
CA ILE A 10 -14.59 9.03 13.15
C ILE A 10 -13.42 10.00 12.95
N GLY A 11 -13.67 11.31 13.06
CA GLY A 11 -12.62 12.30 12.95
C GLY A 11 -11.52 12.15 14.00
N SER A 12 -11.90 11.85 15.25
CA SER A 12 -10.96 11.65 16.37
C SER A 12 -10.12 10.42 16.19
N ILE A 13 -10.72 9.28 15.80
CA ILE A 13 -10.02 8.01 15.58
C ILE A 13 -8.99 8.12 14.44
N ILE A 14 -9.34 8.80 13.33
CA ILE A 14 -8.41 9.03 12.22
C ILE A 14 -7.26 9.95 12.66
N ALA A 15 -7.54 10.99 13.44
CA ALA A 15 -6.50 11.88 13.95
C ALA A 15 -5.55 11.16 14.92
N GLU A 16 -6.08 10.30 15.79
CA GLU A 16 -5.29 9.46 16.68
C GLU A 16 -4.43 8.46 15.90
N ALA A 17 -5.01 7.77 14.90
CA ALA A 17 -4.30 6.88 14.02
C ALA A 17 -3.14 7.57 13.33
N MET A 18 -3.39 8.75 12.72
CA MET A 18 -2.37 9.55 12.07
C MET A 18 -1.28 10.03 13.05
N GLY A 19 -1.65 10.35 14.29
CA GLY A 19 -0.71 10.71 15.34
C GLY A 19 0.21 9.58 15.77
N LYS A 20 -0.28 8.32 15.74
CA LYS A 20 0.50 7.13 16.11
C LYS A 20 1.44 6.67 14.99
N VAL A 21 0.98 6.64 13.74
CA VAL A 21 1.78 6.12 12.62
C VAL A 21 2.55 7.21 11.85
N GLY A 22 2.22 8.48 12.08
CA GLY A 22 2.85 9.61 11.39
C GLY A 22 2.32 9.83 9.97
N LYS A 23 2.93 10.80 9.25
CA LYS A 23 2.47 11.20 7.90
C LYS A 23 2.69 10.12 6.84
N GLU A 24 3.77 9.37 6.96
CA GLU A 24 4.15 8.26 6.05
C GLU A 24 3.52 6.93 6.46
N GLY A 25 2.86 6.89 7.62
CA GLY A 25 2.23 5.69 8.15
C GLY A 25 0.96 5.32 7.39
N VAL A 26 0.66 4.03 7.43
CA VAL A 26 -0.49 3.45 6.73
C VAL A 26 -1.65 3.29 7.70
N ILE A 27 -2.84 3.66 7.26
CA ILE A 27 -4.08 3.43 8.00
C ILE A 27 -4.98 2.54 7.13
N THR A 28 -5.43 1.42 7.69
CA THR A 28 -6.39 0.51 7.06
C THR A 28 -7.67 0.43 7.88
N VAL A 29 -8.76 0.06 7.22
CA VAL A 29 -10.08 -0.06 7.87
C VAL A 29 -10.53 -1.50 7.75
N GLU A 30 -10.86 -2.12 8.87
CA GLU A 30 -11.35 -3.50 8.95
C GLU A 30 -12.69 -3.58 9.68
N GLU A 31 -13.38 -4.68 9.50
CA GLU A 31 -14.60 -4.99 10.23
C GLU A 31 -14.24 -5.49 11.63
N GLY A 32 -14.73 -4.79 12.65
CA GLY A 32 -14.54 -5.17 14.04
C GLY A 32 -15.59 -6.18 14.50
N GLN A 33 -15.32 -6.84 15.62
CA GLN A 33 -16.28 -7.76 16.28
C GLN A 33 -17.01 -7.10 17.46
N SER A 34 -16.66 -5.84 17.77
CA SER A 34 -17.24 -5.07 18.87
C SER A 34 -18.30 -4.09 18.36
N LEU A 35 -19.07 -3.51 19.28
CA LEU A 35 -20.02 -2.44 18.95
C LEU A 35 -19.35 -1.07 18.78
N GLU A 36 -18.17 -0.91 19.37
CA GLU A 36 -17.39 0.33 19.32
C GLU A 36 -16.24 0.19 18.33
N ASN A 37 -15.81 1.34 17.80
CA ASN A 37 -14.63 1.39 16.95
C ASN A 37 -13.38 1.24 17.81
N ASP A 38 -12.41 0.48 17.34
CA ASP A 38 -11.13 0.27 18.00
C ASP A 38 -9.97 0.61 17.08
N LEU A 39 -8.82 0.99 17.65
CA LEU A 39 -7.62 1.37 16.92
C LEU A 39 -6.42 0.55 17.40
N ASP A 40 -6.01 -0.38 16.58
CA ASP A 40 -4.79 -1.16 16.78
C ASP A 40 -3.65 -0.61 15.92
N VAL A 41 -2.44 -0.57 16.48
CA VAL A 41 -1.22 -0.30 15.72
C VAL A 41 -0.38 -1.57 15.71
N VAL A 42 -0.14 -2.08 14.52
CA VAL A 42 0.59 -3.33 14.28
C VAL A 42 1.83 -3.10 13.42
N GLU A 43 2.78 -4.03 13.51
CA GLU A 43 3.94 -4.03 12.62
C GLU A 43 3.48 -4.25 11.18
N GLY A 44 3.92 -3.39 10.27
CA GLY A 44 3.49 -3.49 8.88
C GLY A 44 4.16 -2.47 7.99
N MET A 45 3.98 -2.62 6.69
CA MET A 45 4.56 -1.73 5.69
C MET A 45 3.69 -1.65 4.44
N GLN A 46 3.64 -0.48 3.83
CA GLN A 46 3.11 -0.28 2.48
C GLN A 46 4.23 -0.01 1.49
N PHE A 47 4.09 -0.53 0.29
CA PHE A 47 4.92 -0.13 -0.85
C PHE A 47 4.09 0.04 -2.12
N ASP A 48 4.56 0.93 -3.01
CA ASP A 48 3.85 1.42 -4.19
C ASP A 48 4.03 0.46 -5.37
N ARG A 49 3.56 -0.77 -5.20
CA ARG A 49 3.48 -1.80 -6.25
C ARG A 49 2.24 -2.64 -6.02
N GLY A 50 1.40 -2.74 -7.03
CA GLY A 50 0.20 -3.56 -7.00
C GLY A 50 0.39 -4.91 -7.69
N TYR A 51 -0.71 -5.64 -7.83
CA TYR A 51 -0.70 -6.96 -8.47
C TYR A 51 -0.32 -6.88 -9.96
N LEU A 52 0.39 -7.90 -10.43
CA LEU A 52 0.81 -8.02 -11.84
C LEU A 52 -0.34 -8.37 -12.79
N SER A 53 -1.41 -8.95 -12.28
CA SER A 53 -2.58 -9.31 -13.07
C SER A 53 -3.88 -9.03 -12.31
N PRO A 54 -4.88 -8.40 -12.96
CA PRO A 54 -6.21 -8.18 -12.36
C PRO A 54 -6.91 -9.48 -11.94
N TYR A 55 -6.53 -10.61 -12.52
CA TYR A 55 -7.10 -11.93 -12.20
C TYR A 55 -6.71 -12.45 -10.81
N PHE A 56 -5.77 -11.81 -10.13
CA PHE A 56 -5.47 -12.09 -8.72
C PHE A 56 -6.45 -11.44 -7.76
N ALA A 57 -7.29 -10.48 -8.22
CA ALA A 57 -8.26 -9.81 -7.37
C ALA A 57 -9.28 -10.83 -6.81
N THR A 58 -9.35 -10.92 -5.48
CA THR A 58 -10.34 -11.74 -4.77
C THR A 58 -11.68 -11.01 -4.65
N ASN A 59 -11.65 -9.68 -4.53
CA ASN A 59 -12.82 -8.83 -4.54
C ASN A 59 -12.89 -8.08 -5.88
N GLN A 60 -13.81 -8.51 -6.75
CA GLN A 60 -13.97 -7.91 -8.08
C GLN A 60 -14.60 -6.51 -8.05
N GLN A 61 -15.35 -6.16 -7.01
CA GLN A 61 -16.00 -4.84 -6.92
C GLN A 61 -14.97 -3.75 -6.64
N ASN A 62 -14.06 -4.01 -5.71
CA ASN A 62 -13.03 -3.05 -5.30
C ASN A 62 -11.69 -3.29 -6.00
N MET A 63 -11.59 -4.35 -6.83
CA MET A 63 -10.35 -4.75 -7.50
C MET A 63 -9.19 -4.90 -6.51
N THR A 64 -9.45 -5.55 -5.36
CA THR A 64 -8.47 -5.80 -4.30
C THR A 64 -8.25 -7.29 -4.10
N THR A 65 -7.05 -7.64 -3.69
CA THR A 65 -6.69 -9.00 -3.27
C THR A 65 -6.44 -8.99 -1.77
N GLU A 66 -7.24 -9.72 -1.02
CA GLU A 66 -7.05 -9.91 0.43
C GLU A 66 -6.56 -11.33 0.69
N LEU A 67 -5.41 -11.43 1.34
CA LEU A 67 -4.79 -12.70 1.73
C LEU A 67 -4.71 -12.76 3.25
N GLU A 68 -5.33 -13.77 3.86
CA GLU A 68 -5.31 -14.01 5.30
C GLU A 68 -4.28 -15.09 5.64
N ASP A 69 -3.44 -14.85 6.62
CA ASP A 69 -2.32 -15.72 7.03
C ASP A 69 -1.40 -16.19 5.88
N PRO A 70 -1.02 -15.30 4.93
CA PRO A 70 -0.26 -15.68 3.77
C PRO A 70 1.21 -16.01 4.09
N TYR A 71 1.78 -16.86 3.26
CA TYR A 71 3.21 -16.94 3.08
C TYR A 71 3.69 -15.82 2.13
N VAL A 72 4.91 -15.34 2.36
CA VAL A 72 5.55 -14.30 1.55
C VAL A 72 6.84 -14.85 0.95
N LEU A 73 6.89 -14.93 -0.37
CA LEU A 73 8.08 -15.30 -1.12
C LEU A 73 8.78 -14.04 -1.61
N LEU A 74 10.06 -13.90 -1.29
CA LEU A 74 10.89 -12.75 -1.67
C LEU A 74 12.01 -13.23 -2.60
N TYR A 75 12.01 -12.75 -3.84
CA TYR A 75 12.98 -13.14 -4.85
C TYR A 75 13.59 -11.92 -5.54
N ASP A 76 14.91 -11.90 -5.67
CA ASP A 76 15.64 -10.74 -6.22
C ASP A 76 15.63 -10.66 -7.75
N LYS A 77 15.30 -11.76 -8.44
CA LYS A 77 15.31 -11.84 -9.90
C LYS A 77 13.91 -11.98 -10.50
N LYS A 78 13.86 -12.06 -11.82
CA LYS A 78 12.64 -12.35 -12.57
C LYS A 78 12.28 -13.83 -12.51
N ILE A 79 10.99 -14.11 -12.45
CA ILE A 79 10.44 -15.47 -12.50
C ILE A 79 9.77 -15.64 -13.87
N THR A 80 10.38 -16.46 -14.72
CA THR A 80 9.86 -16.76 -16.06
C THR A 80 9.38 -18.20 -16.19
N ASN A 81 10.01 -19.13 -15.45
CA ASN A 81 9.73 -20.54 -15.49
C ASN A 81 9.04 -21.00 -14.21
N ILE A 82 7.87 -21.58 -14.33
CA ILE A 82 7.09 -22.09 -13.18
C ILE A 82 7.76 -23.29 -12.49
N LYS A 83 8.58 -24.05 -13.22
CA LYS A 83 9.22 -25.26 -12.69
C LYS A 83 10.13 -24.97 -11.51
N ASP A 84 10.79 -23.83 -11.52
CA ASP A 84 11.71 -23.40 -10.46
C ASP A 84 10.96 -23.13 -9.13
N MET A 85 9.64 -22.85 -9.20
CA MET A 85 8.78 -22.60 -8.05
C MET A 85 7.96 -23.81 -7.60
N LEU A 86 7.98 -24.94 -8.32
CA LEU A 86 7.15 -26.09 -8.00
C LEU A 86 7.27 -26.57 -6.55
N PRO A 87 8.48 -26.70 -5.97
CA PRO A 87 8.63 -27.15 -4.57
C PRO A 87 7.89 -26.23 -3.57
N ILE A 88 7.98 -24.93 -3.81
CA ILE A 88 7.32 -23.92 -2.96
C ILE A 88 5.80 -23.99 -3.13
N LEU A 89 5.31 -24.04 -4.38
CA LEU A 89 3.88 -24.10 -4.67
C LEU A 89 3.23 -25.37 -4.13
N GLU A 90 3.90 -26.52 -4.24
CA GLU A 90 3.41 -27.76 -3.63
C GLU A 90 3.36 -27.69 -2.12
N GLY A 91 4.37 -27.09 -1.50
CA GLY A 91 4.42 -26.87 -0.06
C GLY A 91 3.29 -25.97 0.43
N VAL A 92 3.07 -24.84 -0.25
CA VAL A 92 2.01 -23.87 0.04
C VAL A 92 0.62 -24.50 -0.17
N ALA A 93 0.43 -25.27 -1.24
CA ALA A 93 -0.80 -26.00 -1.50
C ALA A 93 -1.13 -27.03 -0.40
N LYS A 94 -0.11 -27.77 0.07
CA LYS A 94 -0.26 -28.72 1.20
C LYS A 94 -0.62 -28.00 2.49
N ALA A 95 -0.05 -26.81 2.72
CA ALA A 95 -0.37 -26.00 3.89
C ALA A 95 -1.74 -25.29 3.80
N SER A 96 -2.36 -25.29 2.62
CA SER A 96 -3.64 -24.61 2.33
C SER A 96 -3.64 -23.12 2.72
N LYS A 97 -2.48 -22.47 2.62
CA LYS A 97 -2.30 -21.05 2.90
C LYS A 97 -2.16 -20.23 1.61
N PRO A 98 -2.56 -18.96 1.61
CA PRO A 98 -2.29 -18.07 0.49
C PRO A 98 -0.79 -17.78 0.35
N LEU A 99 -0.39 -17.35 -0.85
CA LEU A 99 0.99 -16.97 -1.16
C LEU A 99 1.05 -15.59 -1.80
N LEU A 100 1.84 -14.69 -1.23
CA LEU A 100 2.29 -13.48 -1.90
C LEU A 100 3.68 -13.71 -2.49
N ILE A 101 3.86 -13.42 -3.76
CA ILE A 101 5.15 -13.46 -4.46
C ILE A 101 5.59 -12.03 -4.70
N VAL A 102 6.74 -11.66 -4.15
CA VAL A 102 7.41 -10.37 -4.40
C VAL A 102 8.70 -10.67 -5.14
N ALA A 103 8.74 -10.33 -6.42
CA ALA A 103 9.90 -10.59 -7.29
C ALA A 103 10.22 -9.35 -8.12
N GLU A 104 11.39 -9.32 -8.78
CA GLU A 104 11.71 -8.26 -9.74
C GLU A 104 10.62 -8.14 -10.80
N ASP A 105 10.21 -9.27 -11.36
CA ASP A 105 9.05 -9.41 -12.24
C ASP A 105 8.62 -10.87 -12.29
N VAL A 106 7.35 -11.12 -12.66
CA VAL A 106 6.85 -12.46 -12.97
C VAL A 106 6.23 -12.40 -14.36
N GLU A 107 6.81 -13.10 -15.30
CA GLU A 107 6.48 -12.98 -16.71
C GLU A 107 6.18 -14.36 -17.36
N GLY A 108 5.61 -14.32 -18.55
CA GLY A 108 5.47 -15.46 -19.45
C GLY A 108 4.65 -16.61 -18.87
N GLU A 109 5.21 -17.83 -18.96
CA GLU A 109 4.56 -19.06 -18.53
C GLU A 109 4.28 -19.09 -17.03
N ALA A 110 5.18 -18.53 -16.23
CA ALA A 110 5.02 -18.49 -14.77
C ALA A 110 3.79 -17.68 -14.37
N LEU A 111 3.64 -16.46 -14.91
CA LEU A 111 2.47 -15.61 -14.61
C LEU A 111 1.17 -16.27 -15.08
N ALA A 112 1.14 -16.80 -16.31
CA ALA A 112 -0.05 -17.43 -16.84
C ALA A 112 -0.49 -18.63 -15.99
N THR A 113 0.45 -19.46 -15.56
CA THR A 113 0.16 -20.64 -14.72
C THR A 113 -0.33 -20.24 -13.33
N LEU A 114 0.27 -19.20 -12.71
CA LEU A 114 -0.18 -18.68 -11.42
C LEU A 114 -1.60 -18.15 -11.50
N VAL A 115 -1.92 -17.38 -12.55
CA VAL A 115 -3.26 -16.85 -12.81
C VAL A 115 -4.29 -18.00 -12.98
N VAL A 116 -3.98 -19.01 -13.78
CA VAL A 116 -4.88 -20.16 -14.00
C VAL A 116 -5.12 -20.92 -12.68
N ASN A 117 -4.09 -21.15 -11.88
CA ASN A 117 -4.22 -21.82 -10.58
C ASN A 117 -5.00 -21.00 -9.57
N SER A 118 -4.86 -19.68 -9.59
CA SER A 118 -5.64 -18.77 -8.76
C SER A 118 -7.13 -18.77 -9.14
N ILE A 119 -7.44 -18.68 -10.44
CA ILE A 119 -8.84 -18.74 -10.95
C ILE A 119 -9.49 -20.09 -10.62
N ARG A 120 -8.73 -21.19 -10.73
CA ARG A 120 -9.22 -22.53 -10.38
C ARG A 120 -9.36 -22.76 -8.87
N GLY A 121 -8.90 -21.84 -8.04
CA GLY A 121 -8.94 -21.97 -6.58
C GLY A 121 -8.00 -23.05 -6.02
N ILE A 122 -7.00 -23.51 -6.79
CA ILE A 122 -6.04 -24.54 -6.34
C ILE A 122 -5.11 -23.94 -5.30
N VAL A 123 -4.61 -22.72 -5.55
CA VAL A 123 -3.80 -21.94 -4.61
C VAL A 123 -4.22 -20.47 -4.71
N LYS A 124 -4.47 -19.83 -3.58
CA LYS A 124 -4.68 -18.37 -3.54
C LYS A 124 -3.31 -17.70 -3.64
N VAL A 125 -3.00 -17.13 -4.80
CA VAL A 125 -1.70 -16.50 -5.07
C VAL A 125 -1.91 -15.08 -5.55
N ALA A 126 -1.05 -14.18 -5.11
CA ALA A 126 -0.87 -12.87 -5.70
C ALA A 126 0.62 -12.65 -6.02
N ALA A 127 0.90 -12.06 -7.17
CA ALA A 127 2.25 -11.69 -7.57
C ALA A 127 2.35 -10.18 -7.74
N VAL A 128 3.38 -9.59 -7.14
CA VAL A 128 3.66 -8.15 -7.17
C VAL A 128 5.12 -7.91 -7.53
N LYS A 129 5.40 -6.75 -8.13
CA LYS A 129 6.78 -6.34 -8.38
C LYS A 129 7.44 -5.86 -7.09
N ALA A 130 8.71 -6.21 -6.92
CA ALA A 130 9.51 -5.67 -5.83
C ALA A 130 9.66 -4.14 -5.98
N PRO A 131 9.56 -3.39 -4.88
CA PRO A 131 9.72 -1.95 -4.92
C PRO A 131 11.19 -1.55 -5.14
N GLY A 132 11.41 -0.45 -5.87
CA GLY A 132 12.73 0.07 -6.17
C GLY A 132 13.43 -0.61 -7.36
N PHE A 133 14.68 -0.21 -7.60
CA PHE A 133 15.53 -0.70 -8.69
C PHE A 133 16.96 -0.92 -8.18
N GLY A 134 17.68 -1.89 -8.75
CA GLY A 134 19.07 -2.17 -8.40
C GLY A 134 19.26 -2.46 -6.91
N ASP A 135 20.28 -1.83 -6.30
CA ASP A 135 20.61 -2.05 -4.89
C ASP A 135 19.49 -1.60 -3.93
N ARG A 136 18.70 -0.58 -4.32
CA ARG A 136 17.54 -0.17 -3.52
C ARG A 136 16.46 -1.24 -3.47
N ARG A 137 16.25 -1.98 -4.58
CA ARG A 137 15.32 -3.10 -4.59
C ARG A 137 15.76 -4.20 -3.61
N LYS A 138 17.06 -4.55 -3.63
CA LYS A 138 17.61 -5.52 -2.67
C LYS A 138 17.40 -5.08 -1.23
N ALA A 139 17.71 -3.82 -0.94
CA ALA A 139 17.53 -3.26 0.39
C ALA A 139 16.06 -3.26 0.84
N MET A 140 15.11 -2.96 -0.06
CA MET A 140 13.68 -3.02 0.22
C MET A 140 13.18 -4.46 0.41
N LEU A 141 13.68 -5.43 -0.38
CA LEU A 141 13.37 -6.84 -0.18
C LEU A 141 13.88 -7.35 1.17
N GLU A 142 15.07 -6.93 1.60
CA GLU A 142 15.59 -7.23 2.95
C GLU A 142 14.71 -6.63 4.05
N ASP A 143 14.22 -5.40 3.88
CA ASP A 143 13.33 -4.77 4.82
C ASP A 143 12.02 -5.54 4.97
N ILE A 144 11.44 -6.00 3.83
CA ILE A 144 10.25 -6.86 3.83
C ILE A 144 10.55 -8.23 4.45
N ALA A 145 11.73 -8.80 4.21
CA ALA A 145 12.15 -10.07 4.80
C ALA A 145 12.20 -9.99 6.33
N ILE A 146 12.80 -8.92 6.87
CA ILE A 146 12.89 -8.70 8.31
C ILE A 146 11.49 -8.49 8.91
N LEU A 147 10.62 -7.75 8.22
CA LEU A 147 9.25 -7.49 8.65
C LEU A 147 8.41 -8.78 8.68
N THR A 148 8.55 -9.65 7.69
CA THR A 148 7.77 -10.88 7.56
C THR A 148 8.43 -12.10 8.22
N GLY A 149 9.68 -11.96 8.67
CA GLY A 149 10.47 -13.05 9.24
C GLY A 149 10.94 -14.08 8.20
N GLY A 150 10.91 -13.70 6.92
CA GLY A 150 11.39 -14.54 5.80
C GLY A 150 12.84 -14.28 5.44
N THR A 151 13.28 -14.89 4.35
CA THR A 151 14.63 -14.71 3.79
C THR A 151 14.51 -14.38 2.30
N VAL A 152 15.29 -13.39 1.84
CA VAL A 152 15.37 -13.07 0.41
C VAL A 152 16.12 -14.18 -0.30
N ILE A 153 15.48 -14.76 -1.31
CA ILE A 153 16.13 -15.76 -2.19
C ILE A 153 16.92 -15.00 -3.24
N ALA A 154 18.24 -15.02 -3.11
CA ALA A 154 19.19 -14.43 -4.03
C ALA A 154 20.35 -15.40 -4.27
N GLU A 155 20.82 -15.49 -5.50
CA GLU A 155 21.97 -16.35 -5.83
C GLU A 155 23.25 -15.90 -5.12
N GLU A 156 23.36 -14.61 -4.80
CA GLU A 156 24.49 -14.05 -4.04
C GLU A 156 24.61 -14.65 -2.63
N VAL A 157 23.47 -15.05 -2.04
CA VAL A 157 23.40 -15.71 -0.73
C VAL A 157 23.48 -17.24 -0.86
N GLY A 158 23.62 -17.75 -2.08
CA GLY A 158 23.68 -19.19 -2.36
C GLY A 158 22.32 -19.89 -2.32
N LEU A 159 21.22 -19.15 -2.27
CA LEU A 159 19.86 -19.66 -2.30
C LEU A 159 19.31 -19.62 -3.73
N SER A 160 18.84 -20.76 -4.23
CA SER A 160 18.12 -20.85 -5.50
C SER A 160 16.66 -21.18 -5.27
N LEU A 161 15.80 -20.70 -6.16
CA LEU A 161 14.35 -20.91 -6.07
C LEU A 161 13.98 -22.40 -6.10
N GLU A 162 14.71 -23.20 -6.88
CA GLU A 162 14.52 -24.66 -7.01
C GLU A 162 14.77 -25.45 -5.72
N LYS A 163 15.63 -24.92 -4.84
CA LYS A 163 16.02 -25.55 -3.57
C LYS A 163 15.35 -24.91 -2.37
N ALA A 164 14.56 -23.86 -2.60
CA ALA A 164 13.89 -23.15 -1.54
C ALA A 164 12.73 -23.98 -0.97
N ASP A 165 12.61 -23.98 0.34
CA ASP A 165 11.58 -24.66 1.11
C ASP A 165 10.67 -23.63 1.80
N ILE A 166 9.56 -24.08 2.35
CA ILE A 166 8.61 -23.25 3.11
C ILE A 166 9.29 -22.49 4.26
N SER A 167 10.36 -23.03 4.82
CA SER A 167 11.11 -22.43 5.93
C SER A 167 11.74 -21.08 5.63
N VAL A 168 11.98 -20.76 4.36
CA VAL A 168 12.54 -19.46 3.92
C VAL A 168 11.48 -18.42 3.64
N LEU A 169 10.19 -18.83 3.61
CA LEU A 169 9.08 -17.95 3.38
C LEU A 169 8.79 -17.09 4.62
N GLY A 170 8.52 -15.82 4.39
CA GLY A 170 7.96 -14.96 5.42
C GLY A 170 6.49 -15.26 5.67
N THR A 171 5.95 -14.68 6.74
CA THR A 171 4.54 -14.77 7.12
C THR A 171 4.00 -13.40 7.49
N ALA A 172 2.71 -13.21 7.30
CA ALA A 172 1.99 -12.04 7.78
C ALA A 172 0.58 -12.47 8.19
N LYS A 173 -0.09 -11.67 9.00
CA LYS A 173 -1.47 -11.93 9.39
C LYS A 173 -2.45 -11.62 8.27
N LYS A 174 -2.24 -10.48 7.59
CA LYS A 174 -3.07 -10.08 6.45
C LYS A 174 -2.23 -9.30 5.45
N ILE A 175 -2.53 -9.49 4.17
CA ILE A 175 -1.95 -8.68 3.08
C ILE A 175 -3.07 -8.19 2.19
N ASN A 176 -3.07 -6.88 1.93
CA ASN A 176 -3.99 -6.24 1.01
C ASN A 176 -3.22 -5.74 -0.21
N VAL A 177 -3.57 -6.22 -1.39
CA VAL A 177 -2.97 -5.80 -2.65
C VAL A 177 -4.03 -5.11 -3.51
N THR A 178 -3.74 -3.88 -3.91
CA THR A 178 -4.53 -3.11 -4.86
C THR A 178 -3.84 -3.06 -6.21
N LYS A 179 -4.37 -2.31 -7.15
CA LYS A 179 -3.72 -2.09 -8.46
C LYS A 179 -2.37 -1.36 -8.34
N GLU A 180 -2.19 -0.52 -7.33
CA GLU A 180 -1.06 0.39 -7.20
C GLU A 180 -0.21 0.12 -5.96
N ASN A 181 -0.79 -0.44 -4.91
CA ASN A 181 -0.16 -0.58 -3.60
C ASN A 181 -0.31 -1.98 -3.04
N THR A 182 0.69 -2.39 -2.25
CA THR A 182 0.65 -3.59 -1.42
C THR A 182 0.88 -3.19 0.04
N ILE A 183 -0.01 -3.63 0.94
CA ILE A 183 0.05 -3.37 2.37
C ILE A 183 0.21 -4.71 3.09
N ILE A 184 1.29 -4.84 3.85
CA ILE A 184 1.55 -5.98 4.73
C ILE A 184 1.15 -5.56 6.15
N ILE A 185 0.27 -6.32 6.78
CA ILE A 185 -0.28 -6.05 8.11
C ILE A 185 0.15 -7.17 9.04
N ASP A 186 0.75 -6.81 10.18
CA ASP A 186 1.20 -7.73 11.23
C ASP A 186 2.13 -8.82 10.66
N GLY A 187 3.32 -8.40 10.21
CA GLY A 187 4.36 -9.30 9.70
C GLY A 187 4.90 -10.20 10.81
N GLY A 188 5.24 -11.46 10.45
CA GLY A 188 5.77 -12.47 11.38
C GLY A 188 7.19 -12.21 11.88
N GLY A 189 7.79 -11.07 11.55
CA GLY A 189 9.11 -10.66 11.98
C GLY A 189 9.17 -10.33 13.48
N LYS A 190 10.36 -10.49 14.06
CA LYS A 190 10.57 -10.16 15.47
C LYS A 190 10.82 -8.67 15.65
N LYS A 191 10.09 -7.99 16.54
CA LYS A 191 10.27 -6.56 16.86
C LYS A 191 11.73 -6.13 17.06
N PRO A 192 12.58 -6.85 17.85
CA PRO A 192 13.97 -6.48 18.00
C PRO A 192 14.78 -6.48 16.70
N ALA A 193 14.43 -7.36 15.75
CA ALA A 193 15.08 -7.40 14.44
C ALA A 193 14.69 -6.18 13.57
N ILE A 194 13.41 -5.78 13.63
CA ILE A 194 12.90 -4.58 12.94
C ILE A 194 13.57 -3.32 13.52
N GLU A 195 13.62 -3.19 14.86
CA GLU A 195 14.29 -2.07 15.53
C GLU A 195 15.78 -2.01 15.20
N SER A 196 16.48 -3.16 15.19
CA SER A 196 17.87 -3.24 14.78
C SER A 196 18.08 -2.77 13.34
N ARG A 197 17.19 -3.16 12.43
CA ARG A 197 17.22 -2.71 11.02
C ARG A 197 16.99 -1.21 10.89
N VAL A 198 16.02 -0.66 11.61
CA VAL A 198 15.74 0.77 11.65
C VAL A 198 16.99 1.56 12.12
N ASN A 199 17.65 1.09 13.18
CA ASN A 199 18.86 1.72 13.69
C ASN A 199 20.04 1.62 12.70
N GLN A 200 20.17 0.49 11.99
CA GLN A 200 21.16 0.33 10.92
C GLN A 200 20.93 1.34 9.79
N ILE A 201 19.68 1.51 9.33
CA ILE A 201 19.37 2.49 8.28
C ILE A 201 19.62 3.92 8.78
N ARG A 202 19.30 4.24 10.04
CA ARG A 202 19.61 5.56 10.62
C ARG A 202 21.10 5.85 10.62
N ALA A 203 21.95 4.89 10.98
CA ALA A 203 23.39 5.06 10.89
C ALA A 203 23.85 5.30 9.44
N GLN A 204 23.30 4.59 8.48
CA GLN A 204 23.58 4.82 7.05
C GLN A 204 23.15 6.23 6.56
N ILE A 205 22.08 6.80 7.12
CA ILE A 205 21.64 8.18 6.81
C ILE A 205 22.70 9.19 7.26
N GLU A 206 23.33 8.98 8.42
CA GLU A 206 24.38 9.86 8.93
C GLU A 206 25.67 9.81 8.07
N GLU A 207 25.99 8.65 7.52
CA GLU A 207 27.15 8.44 6.66
C GLU A 207 26.91 8.86 5.19
N ALA A 208 25.66 8.98 4.76
CA ALA A 208 25.30 9.30 3.39
C ALA A 208 25.72 10.75 3.04
N THR A 209 26.30 10.94 1.87
CA THR A 209 26.74 12.23 1.34
C THR A 209 25.71 12.89 0.46
N SER A 210 24.81 12.12 -0.15
CA SER A 210 23.76 12.60 -1.07
C SER A 210 22.48 12.89 -0.30
N ASP A 211 21.93 14.10 -0.45
CA ASP A 211 20.65 14.48 0.16
C ASP A 211 19.48 13.63 -0.37
N TYR A 212 19.54 13.26 -1.64
CA TYR A 212 18.55 12.36 -2.25
C TYR A 212 18.58 10.96 -1.61
N ASP A 213 19.76 10.41 -1.34
CA ASP A 213 19.87 9.10 -0.70
C ASP A 213 19.44 9.16 0.76
N LYS A 214 19.75 10.26 1.46
CA LYS A 214 19.24 10.52 2.82
C LYS A 214 17.72 10.52 2.85
N GLU A 215 17.08 11.26 1.94
CA GLU A 215 15.61 11.32 1.84
C GLU A 215 15.02 9.93 1.62
N LYS A 216 15.56 9.14 0.68
CA LYS A 216 15.08 7.78 0.39
C LYS A 216 15.30 6.80 1.54
N MET A 217 16.38 6.93 2.29
CA MET A 217 16.59 6.14 3.50
C MET A 217 15.66 6.57 4.64
N GLN A 218 15.38 7.87 4.79
CA GLN A 218 14.39 8.36 5.74
C GLN A 218 12.99 7.83 5.45
N GLU A 219 12.59 7.78 4.16
CA GLU A 219 11.33 7.18 3.73
C GLU A 219 11.25 5.68 4.12
N ARG A 220 12.36 4.93 3.95
CA ARG A 220 12.42 3.52 4.38
C ARG A 220 12.26 3.36 5.89
N VAL A 221 12.95 4.21 6.66
CA VAL A 221 12.80 4.23 8.12
C VAL A 221 11.36 4.52 8.52
N ALA A 222 10.73 5.51 7.90
CA ALA A 222 9.34 5.87 8.19
C ALA A 222 8.37 4.72 7.87
N LYS A 223 8.56 4.02 6.75
CA LYS A 223 7.77 2.86 6.37
C LYS A 223 7.94 1.67 7.31
N LEU A 224 9.14 1.42 7.82
CA LEU A 224 9.41 0.33 8.78
C LEU A 224 8.97 0.65 10.21
N ALA A 225 9.25 1.89 10.67
CA ALA A 225 9.00 2.29 12.04
C ALA A 225 7.57 2.75 12.30
N GLY A 226 6.88 3.24 11.25
CA GLY A 226 5.51 3.76 11.36
C GLY A 226 4.46 2.69 11.63
N GLY A 227 4.68 1.47 11.18
CA GLY A 227 3.70 0.39 11.26
C GLY A 227 2.43 0.66 10.46
N VAL A 228 1.39 -0.09 10.74
CA VAL A 228 0.06 0.05 10.16
C VAL A 228 -0.96 0.25 11.27
N ALA A 229 -1.72 1.35 11.20
CA ALA A 229 -2.87 1.56 12.08
C ALA A 229 -4.09 0.87 11.47
N VAL A 230 -4.69 -0.05 12.21
CA VAL A 230 -5.89 -0.79 11.80
C VAL A 230 -7.08 -0.23 12.57
N ILE A 231 -7.97 0.47 11.87
CA ILE A 231 -9.24 0.94 12.43
C ILE A 231 -10.27 -0.17 12.29
N LYS A 232 -10.65 -0.78 13.40
CA LYS A 232 -11.71 -1.78 13.47
C LYS A 232 -13.04 -1.08 13.69
N VAL A 233 -13.92 -1.16 12.70
CA VAL A 233 -15.23 -0.50 12.75
C VAL A 233 -16.22 -1.42 13.45
N GLY A 234 -16.88 -0.91 14.50
CA GLY A 234 -17.90 -1.62 15.25
C GLY A 234 -19.31 -1.17 14.88
N ALA A 235 -20.25 -2.13 14.81
CA ALA A 235 -21.66 -1.87 14.63
C ALA A 235 -22.53 -3.01 15.13
N ALA A 236 -23.83 -2.75 15.33
CA ALA A 236 -24.78 -3.74 15.80
C ALA A 236 -25.26 -4.69 14.68
N THR A 237 -25.21 -4.25 13.43
CA THR A 237 -25.65 -5.01 12.26
C THR A 237 -24.61 -4.97 11.14
N GLU A 238 -24.59 -5.99 10.31
CA GLU A 238 -23.67 -6.08 9.15
C GLU A 238 -23.89 -4.92 8.15
N VAL A 239 -25.13 -4.50 7.96
CA VAL A 239 -25.45 -3.38 7.05
C VAL A 239 -24.91 -2.06 7.58
N GLU A 240 -25.10 -1.79 8.88
CA GLU A 240 -24.56 -0.62 9.55
C GLU A 240 -23.02 -0.61 9.56
N MET A 241 -22.42 -1.78 9.73
CA MET A 241 -20.96 -1.95 9.70
C MET A 241 -20.39 -1.58 8.33
N LYS A 242 -20.99 -2.07 7.23
CA LYS A 242 -20.58 -1.73 5.87
C LYS A 242 -20.72 -0.24 5.57
N GLU A 243 -21.82 0.38 6.03
CA GLU A 243 -22.02 1.82 5.87
C GLU A 243 -20.99 2.64 6.67
N LYS A 244 -20.75 2.29 7.93
CA LYS A 244 -19.73 2.96 8.76
C LYS A 244 -18.34 2.77 8.18
N LYS A 245 -17.99 1.56 7.72
CA LYS A 245 -16.72 1.27 7.08
C LYS A 245 -16.50 2.16 5.87
N ALA A 246 -17.46 2.25 4.94
CA ALA A 246 -17.38 3.11 3.77
C ALA A 246 -17.20 4.59 4.16
N ARG A 247 -17.89 5.06 5.19
CA ARG A 247 -17.76 6.43 5.71
C ARG A 247 -16.37 6.72 6.30
N VAL A 248 -15.78 5.75 7.01
CA VAL A 248 -14.40 5.86 7.53
C VAL A 248 -13.39 5.85 6.39
N GLU A 249 -13.56 4.98 5.39
CA GLU A 249 -12.71 4.93 4.20
C GLU A 249 -12.74 6.25 3.42
N ASP A 250 -13.91 6.84 3.19
CA ASP A 250 -14.05 8.16 2.54
C ASP A 250 -13.33 9.26 3.33
N ALA A 251 -13.53 9.28 4.66
CA ALA A 251 -12.86 10.25 5.52
C ALA A 251 -11.33 10.07 5.51
N LEU A 252 -10.86 8.84 5.43
CA LEU A 252 -9.43 8.52 5.34
C LEU A 252 -8.83 8.97 4.01
N HIS A 253 -9.48 8.69 2.89
CA HIS A 253 -9.05 9.14 1.56
C HIS A 253 -8.95 10.67 1.50
N ALA A 254 -9.98 11.38 1.98
CA ALA A 254 -9.95 12.84 2.05
C ALA A 254 -8.85 13.39 2.97
N THR A 255 -8.54 12.69 4.07
CA THR A 255 -7.48 13.09 5.00
C THR A 255 -6.10 12.88 4.37
N ARG A 256 -5.87 11.77 3.67
CA ARG A 256 -4.62 11.54 2.93
C ARG A 256 -4.38 12.61 1.87
N ALA A 257 -5.37 12.85 1.01
CA ALA A 257 -5.28 13.91 0.00
C ALA A 257 -5.00 15.28 0.61
N ALA A 258 -5.61 15.60 1.76
CA ALA A 258 -5.37 16.86 2.47
C ALA A 258 -3.94 16.96 3.06
N VAL A 259 -3.35 15.84 3.49
CA VAL A 259 -1.96 15.80 4.00
C VAL A 259 -0.94 15.92 2.88
N GLU A 260 -1.19 15.25 1.75
CA GLU A 260 -0.29 15.20 0.60
C GLU A 260 -0.35 16.48 -0.24
N GLU A 261 -1.55 16.96 -0.56
CA GLU A 261 -1.76 18.07 -1.50
C GLU A 261 -2.17 19.39 -0.81
N GLY A 262 -2.53 19.34 0.46
CA GLY A 262 -3.05 20.48 1.22
C GLY A 262 -4.56 20.66 1.06
N VAL A 263 -5.06 21.81 1.54
CA VAL A 263 -6.49 22.16 1.53
C VAL A 263 -6.72 23.52 0.94
N VAL A 264 -7.84 23.68 0.25
CA VAL A 264 -8.34 24.96 -0.27
C VAL A 264 -9.74 25.26 0.28
N PRO A 265 -10.16 26.52 0.35
CA PRO A 265 -11.52 26.85 0.73
C PRO A 265 -12.54 26.21 -0.21
N GLY A 266 -13.55 25.54 0.36
CA GLY A 266 -14.63 24.92 -0.39
C GLY A 266 -15.68 25.93 -0.91
N GLY A 267 -16.79 25.39 -1.46
CA GLY A 267 -17.92 26.20 -1.93
C GLY A 267 -17.61 27.09 -3.14
N GLY A 268 -16.65 26.67 -3.98
CA GLY A 268 -16.27 27.47 -5.16
C GLY A 268 -15.34 28.65 -4.88
N VAL A 269 -15.03 28.95 -3.61
CA VAL A 269 -14.17 30.08 -3.23
C VAL A 269 -12.78 30.00 -3.85
N ALA A 270 -12.20 28.79 -3.95
CA ALA A 270 -10.91 28.59 -4.59
C ALA A 270 -10.92 29.00 -6.07
N MET A 271 -11.98 28.66 -6.80
CA MET A 271 -12.15 29.04 -8.21
C MET A 271 -12.30 30.55 -8.39
N ILE A 272 -13.09 31.20 -7.50
CA ILE A 272 -13.25 32.66 -7.53
C ILE A 272 -11.91 33.35 -7.25
N ARG A 273 -11.10 32.84 -6.31
CA ARG A 273 -9.77 33.39 -6.02
C ARG A 273 -8.80 33.15 -7.17
N ALA A 274 -8.85 32.01 -7.85
CA ALA A 274 -8.02 31.71 -9.02
C ALA A 274 -8.32 32.63 -10.21
N ARG A 275 -9.52 33.23 -10.27
CA ARG A 275 -9.89 34.21 -11.30
C ARG A 275 -8.91 35.39 -11.38
N ALA A 276 -8.37 35.86 -10.25
CA ALA A 276 -7.38 36.94 -10.26
C ALA A 276 -6.10 36.59 -11.05
N SER A 277 -5.71 35.31 -11.07
CA SER A 277 -4.57 34.84 -11.85
C SER A 277 -4.88 34.80 -13.37
N LEU A 278 -6.15 34.59 -13.73
CA LEU A 278 -6.59 34.64 -15.14
C LEU A 278 -6.59 36.08 -15.67
N ASP A 279 -6.98 37.07 -14.85
CA ASP A 279 -6.93 38.47 -15.24
C ASP A 279 -5.50 38.91 -15.57
N LEU A 280 -4.49 38.45 -14.83
CA LEU A 280 -3.07 38.67 -15.13
C LEU A 280 -2.63 37.97 -16.43
N SER A 281 -3.16 36.80 -16.72
CA SER A 281 -2.87 36.05 -17.96
C SER A 281 -3.52 36.71 -19.19
N LEU A 282 -4.70 37.28 -19.05
CA LEU A 282 -5.45 37.96 -20.12
C LEU A 282 -4.76 39.23 -20.61
N ILE A 283 -3.92 39.88 -19.80
CA ILE A 283 -3.10 41.04 -20.23
C ILE A 283 -2.09 40.63 -21.36
N HIS A 284 -1.72 39.34 -21.42
CA HIS A 284 -0.77 38.83 -22.41
C HIS A 284 -1.43 38.08 -23.57
N ILE A 285 -2.76 37.91 -23.58
CA ILE A 285 -3.50 37.23 -24.66
C ILE A 285 -4.13 38.27 -25.56
N SER A 286 -3.55 38.48 -26.73
CA SER A 286 -4.03 39.47 -27.75
C SER A 286 -5.15 38.93 -28.66
N GLU A 287 -5.75 37.78 -28.36
CA GLU A 287 -6.82 37.17 -29.17
C GLU A 287 -8.21 37.37 -28.57
N PRO A 288 -9.07 38.24 -29.17
CA PRO A 288 -10.40 38.52 -28.61
C PRO A 288 -11.38 37.31 -28.63
N THR A 289 -11.12 36.31 -29.47
CA THR A 289 -11.95 35.11 -29.59
C THR A 289 -11.81 34.15 -28.40
N ARG A 290 -10.66 34.15 -27.69
CA ARG A 290 -10.47 33.34 -26.45
C ARG A 290 -11.14 33.97 -25.22
N LEU A 291 -11.29 35.27 -25.20
CA LEU A 291 -11.98 36.00 -24.14
C LEU A 291 -13.46 35.63 -24.04
N LEU A 292 -14.13 35.44 -25.18
CA LEU A 292 -15.55 35.06 -25.23
C LEU A 292 -15.78 33.63 -24.71
N SER A 293 -14.92 32.68 -25.04
CA SER A 293 -15.05 31.30 -24.58
C SER A 293 -14.77 31.12 -23.07
N ILE A 294 -13.90 31.95 -22.51
CA ILE A 294 -13.62 31.95 -21.05
C ILE A 294 -14.75 32.64 -20.28
N ALA A 295 -15.33 33.72 -20.82
CA ALA A 295 -16.48 34.38 -20.21
C ALA A 295 -17.70 33.45 -20.17
N ASP A 296 -17.97 32.69 -21.23
CA ASP A 296 -19.05 31.71 -21.27
C ASP A 296 -18.83 30.55 -20.29
N ALA A 297 -17.58 30.10 -20.09
CA ALA A 297 -17.26 29.07 -19.09
C ALA A 297 -17.47 29.57 -17.65
N VAL A 298 -17.22 30.84 -17.37
CA VAL A 298 -17.44 31.43 -16.03
C VAL A 298 -18.93 31.62 -15.74
N VAL A 299 -19.74 31.98 -16.74
CA VAL A 299 -21.22 32.11 -16.58
C VAL A 299 -21.89 30.75 -16.36
N CYS A 300 -21.36 29.65 -16.89
CA CYS A 300 -21.84 28.31 -16.61
C CYS A 300 -21.62 27.84 -15.16
N VAL A 301 -20.72 28.47 -14.41
CA VAL A 301 -20.45 28.14 -13.01
C VAL A 301 -21.34 28.94 -12.04
N GLU A 302 -21.97 30.05 -12.49
CA GLU A 302 -22.89 30.85 -11.68
C GLU A 302 -24.34 30.35 -11.70
N LYS A 303 -24.68 29.29 -12.43
CA LYS A 303 -25.96 28.60 -12.38
C LYS A 303 -25.85 27.25 -11.66
#